data_cf63b05c3576841a77a6d4904b45d803
#
_entry.id   cf63b05c3576841a77a6d4904b45d803
#
_cell.length_a   1.000
_cell.length_b   1.000
_cell.length_c   1.000
_cell.angle_alpha   90.00
_cell.angle_beta   90.00
_cell.angle_gamma   90.00
#
_symmetry.space_group_name_H-M   'P 1'
#
loop_
_entity.id
_entity.type
_entity.pdbx_description
1 polymer ?
#
loop_
_entity_poly.entity_id
_entity_poly.type
_entity_poly.pdbx_seq_one_letter_code
_entity_poly.pdbx_strand_id
1 'polypeptide(L)'
;MKSVDMILSAPHIYTMEGDGVGYLGHAAIVVDRGAIVALDDQDVIFSEYKSERCIKMEHHAILPGFIDAHMHTDIGICRGLAQDTKHWMMYGMGPFDDALSRKEEIIGSKVCYVEALRAGTTTFGDSNVIPEETAQFVQKIGVRACLTKEIRDAKYKIYAPGELYEFDEEMGARSLGENLDFFNRWDGKADGRIHVFFGPQGADFCSPGMLNRVQQLATEK
;
A
#
# COMPACT_ATOMS: atom_id res chain seq x y z
N MET A 1 34.91 15.60 6.46
CA MET A 1 33.71 15.19 5.68
C MET A 1 33.41 13.74 6.00
N LYS A 2 32.17 13.47 6.41
CA LYS A 2 31.68 12.10 6.66
C LYS A 2 31.34 11.44 5.32
N SER A 3 31.76 10.19 5.10
CA SER A 3 31.39 9.41 3.90
C SER A 3 30.00 8.81 4.11
N VAL A 4 29.11 8.94 3.12
CA VAL A 4 27.70 8.49 3.16
C VAL A 4 27.31 7.85 1.84
N ASP A 5 26.18 7.12 1.81
CA ASP A 5 25.75 6.36 0.63
C ASP A 5 25.36 7.28 -0.53
N MET A 6 24.60 8.36 -0.26
CA MET A 6 24.06 9.22 -1.31
C MET A 6 23.79 10.63 -0.79
N ILE A 7 23.98 11.62 -1.67
CA ILE A 7 23.53 13.01 -1.47
C ILE A 7 22.61 13.38 -2.63
N LEU A 8 21.42 13.89 -2.31
CA LEU A 8 20.46 14.44 -3.27
C LEU A 8 20.37 15.95 -3.09
N SER A 9 20.51 16.74 -4.13
CA SER A 9 20.31 18.20 -4.03
C SER A 9 19.35 18.72 -5.08
N ALA A 10 18.52 19.69 -4.69
CA ALA A 10 17.55 20.33 -5.57
C ALA A 10 17.33 21.79 -5.15
N PRO A 11 16.89 22.67 -6.10
CA PRO A 11 16.50 24.04 -5.77
C PRO A 11 15.25 24.11 -4.88
N HIS A 12 14.42 23.06 -4.87
CA HIS A 12 13.18 23.00 -4.13
C HIS A 12 13.04 21.63 -3.44
N ILE A 13 12.96 21.63 -2.11
CA ILE A 13 12.67 20.44 -1.31
C ILE A 13 11.44 20.74 -0.43
N TYR A 14 10.45 19.85 -0.46
CA TYR A 14 9.27 19.92 0.37
C TYR A 14 9.28 18.72 1.32
N THR A 15 9.48 18.97 2.63
CA THR A 15 9.58 17.88 3.61
C THR A 15 8.23 17.36 4.06
N MET A 16 7.19 18.17 3.88
CA MET A 16 5.84 17.94 4.40
C MET A 16 5.78 17.88 5.93
N GLU A 17 6.79 18.46 6.61
CA GLU A 17 6.88 18.53 8.08
C GLU A 17 6.69 19.97 8.59
N GLY A 18 6.20 20.09 9.84
CA GLY A 18 5.99 21.36 10.51
C GLY A 18 4.77 22.12 10.00
N ASP A 19 4.79 23.43 10.20
CA ASP A 19 3.73 24.33 9.72
C ASP A 19 3.83 24.51 8.20
N GLY A 20 2.77 24.19 7.50
CA GLY A 20 2.71 24.26 6.04
C GLY A 20 3.29 23.01 5.36
N VAL A 21 4.11 23.19 4.32
CA VAL A 21 4.67 22.11 3.49
C VAL A 21 6.16 21.84 3.75
N GLY A 22 6.75 22.48 4.76
CA GLY A 22 8.16 22.31 5.10
C GLY A 22 9.11 22.61 3.93
N TYR A 23 8.91 23.77 3.26
CA TYR A 23 9.69 24.16 2.09
C TYR A 23 11.12 24.59 2.46
N LEU A 24 12.09 24.05 1.74
CA LEU A 24 13.49 24.43 1.77
C LEU A 24 13.97 24.75 0.36
N GLY A 25 14.55 25.95 0.19
CA GLY A 25 15.21 26.35 -1.05
C GLY A 25 16.70 26.00 -1.00
N HIS A 26 17.29 25.60 -2.16
CA HIS A 26 18.73 25.36 -2.28
C HIS A 26 19.27 24.38 -1.22
N ALA A 27 18.62 23.26 -1.05
CA ALA A 27 18.94 22.30 0.02
C ALA A 27 19.44 20.95 -0.53
N ALA A 28 20.01 20.14 0.36
CA ALA A 28 20.41 18.78 0.06
C ALA A 28 20.03 17.81 1.17
N ILE A 29 19.73 16.59 0.75
CA ILE A 29 19.37 15.45 1.59
C ILE A 29 20.56 14.49 1.59
N VAL A 30 20.96 14.04 2.78
CA VAL A 30 21.97 13.01 2.97
C VAL A 30 21.29 11.69 3.33
N VAL A 31 21.60 10.64 2.58
CA VAL A 31 21.09 9.29 2.85
C VAL A 31 22.29 8.39 3.19
N ASP A 32 22.19 7.69 4.31
CA ASP A 32 23.15 6.68 4.75
C ASP A 32 22.41 5.46 5.32
N ARG A 33 22.79 4.27 4.87
CA ARG A 33 22.18 2.99 5.28
C ARG A 33 20.64 2.96 5.18
N GLY A 34 20.13 3.54 4.09
CA GLY A 34 18.70 3.55 3.80
C GLY A 34 17.86 4.55 4.60
N ALA A 35 18.49 5.44 5.37
CA ALA A 35 17.83 6.48 6.14
C ALA A 35 18.30 7.88 5.74
N ILE A 36 17.43 8.88 5.85
CA ILE A 36 17.80 10.29 5.77
C ILE A 36 18.49 10.65 7.09
N VAL A 37 19.78 11.04 7.03
CA VAL A 37 20.60 11.35 8.21
C VAL A 37 20.90 12.83 8.37
N ALA A 38 20.71 13.63 7.33
CA ALA A 38 20.78 15.08 7.37
C ALA A 38 19.96 15.70 6.23
N LEU A 39 19.48 16.91 6.47
CA LEU A 39 18.82 17.77 5.50
C LEU A 39 19.09 19.21 5.91
N ASP A 40 19.78 19.96 5.03
CA ASP A 40 20.18 21.34 5.30
C ASP A 40 20.46 22.09 3.99
N ASP A 41 20.88 23.36 4.10
CA ASP A 41 21.42 24.10 2.96
C ASP A 41 22.50 23.31 2.23
N GLN A 42 22.51 23.40 0.91
CA GLN A 42 23.41 22.63 0.06
C GLN A 42 24.87 22.85 0.39
N ASP A 43 25.28 24.09 0.69
CA ASP A 43 26.67 24.43 0.97
C ASP A 43 27.12 23.83 2.31
N VAL A 44 26.23 23.81 3.32
CA VAL A 44 26.46 23.14 4.60
C VAL A 44 26.67 21.65 4.39
N ILE A 45 25.75 21.00 3.69
CA ILE A 45 25.84 19.55 3.44
C ILE A 45 27.13 19.19 2.71
N PHE A 46 27.50 19.88 1.64
CA PHE A 46 28.72 19.58 0.90
C PHE A 46 30.02 19.94 1.64
N SER A 47 29.94 20.76 2.69
CA SER A 47 31.08 21.02 3.58
C SER A 47 31.33 19.88 4.58
N GLU A 48 30.27 19.19 5.02
CA GLU A 48 30.31 18.18 6.07
C GLU A 48 30.35 16.75 5.56
N TYR A 49 29.67 16.47 4.44
CA TYR A 49 29.48 15.14 3.88
C TYR A 49 30.09 14.98 2.50
N LYS A 50 30.46 13.73 2.14
CA LYS A 50 30.90 13.33 0.81
C LYS A 50 30.28 12.00 0.42
N SER A 51 29.95 11.85 -0.85
CA SER A 51 29.45 10.61 -1.43
C SER A 51 29.96 10.44 -2.86
N GLU A 52 30.20 9.20 -3.28
CA GLU A 52 30.43 8.89 -4.70
C GLU A 52 29.14 9.02 -5.52
N ARG A 53 27.98 8.96 -4.85
CA ARG A 53 26.65 9.08 -5.47
C ARG A 53 26.02 10.42 -5.09
N CYS A 54 26.38 11.47 -5.82
CA CYS A 54 25.74 12.78 -5.73
C CYS A 54 24.79 12.99 -6.91
N ILE A 55 23.50 13.17 -6.64
CA ILE A 55 22.47 13.42 -7.65
C ILE A 55 22.01 14.87 -7.51
N LYS A 56 22.34 15.69 -8.50
CA LYS A 56 21.93 17.10 -8.58
C LYS A 56 20.73 17.23 -9.49
N MET A 57 19.63 17.72 -8.97
CA MET A 57 18.35 17.87 -9.67
C MET A 57 18.05 19.35 -9.93
N GLU A 58 18.78 19.97 -10.84
CA GLU A 58 18.76 21.44 -11.06
C GLU A 58 17.41 22.01 -11.48
N HIS A 59 16.53 21.18 -12.06
CA HIS A 59 15.22 21.60 -12.58
C HIS A 59 14.04 20.80 -11.97
N HIS A 60 14.24 20.21 -10.79
CA HIS A 60 13.26 19.36 -10.15
C HIS A 60 12.98 19.83 -8.72
N ALA A 61 11.83 19.42 -8.21
CA ALA A 61 11.54 19.46 -6.78
C ALA A 61 11.66 18.04 -6.20
N ILE A 62 12.12 17.97 -4.95
CA ILE A 62 12.12 16.72 -4.18
C ILE A 62 10.93 16.77 -3.19
N LEU A 63 10.13 15.70 -3.18
CA LEU A 63 9.03 15.47 -2.24
C LEU A 63 9.19 14.07 -1.63
N PRO A 64 8.59 13.81 -0.45
CA PRO A 64 8.38 12.44 0.01
C PRO A 64 7.62 11.62 -1.02
N GLY A 65 7.90 10.32 -1.11
CA GLY A 65 7.12 9.42 -1.96
C GLY A 65 5.64 9.43 -1.57
N PHE A 66 4.76 9.35 -2.55
CA PHE A 66 3.32 9.32 -2.30
C PHE A 66 2.91 8.06 -1.55
N ILE A 67 1.83 8.18 -0.79
CA ILE A 67 1.19 7.08 -0.07
C ILE A 67 -0.17 6.84 -0.71
N ASP A 68 -0.37 5.66 -1.29
CA ASP A 68 -1.69 5.20 -1.70
C ASP A 68 -2.28 4.37 -0.57
N ALA A 69 -3.23 4.94 0.15
CA ALA A 69 -3.76 4.37 1.38
C ALA A 69 -4.86 3.32 1.16
N HIS A 70 -5.34 3.14 -0.08
CA HIS A 70 -6.42 2.19 -0.36
C HIS A 70 -6.39 1.70 -1.81
N MET A 71 -6.02 0.44 -1.99
CA MET A 71 -5.96 -0.23 -3.29
C MET A 71 -6.61 -1.61 -3.23
N HIS A 72 -7.05 -2.08 -4.40
CA HIS A 72 -7.42 -3.46 -4.70
C HIS A 72 -6.69 -3.86 -5.98
N THR A 73 -5.46 -4.33 -5.82
CA THR A 73 -4.57 -4.50 -6.98
C THR A 73 -4.83 -5.77 -7.77
N ASP A 74 -5.41 -6.80 -7.16
CA ASP A 74 -5.77 -8.09 -7.76
C ASP A 74 -6.73 -7.94 -8.95
N ILE A 75 -7.68 -7.01 -8.86
CA ILE A 75 -8.63 -6.69 -9.94
C ILE A 75 -8.12 -5.62 -10.91
N GLY A 76 -6.88 -5.20 -10.81
CA GLY A 76 -6.31 -4.11 -11.59
C GLY A 76 -6.35 -4.30 -13.11
N ILE A 77 -6.38 -5.55 -13.59
CA ILE A 77 -6.54 -5.87 -15.01
C ILE A 77 -7.95 -5.54 -15.54
N CYS A 78 -8.94 -5.47 -14.66
CA CYS A 78 -10.33 -5.14 -15.01
C CYS A 78 -10.58 -3.63 -15.13
N ARG A 79 -9.57 -2.82 -15.00
CA ARG A 79 -9.64 -1.37 -15.08
C ARG A 79 -10.38 -0.90 -16.35
N GLY A 80 -11.38 -0.04 -16.14
CA GLY A 80 -12.20 0.53 -17.22
C GLY A 80 -13.38 -0.33 -17.68
N LEU A 81 -13.49 -1.60 -17.26
CA LEU A 81 -14.55 -2.50 -17.74
C LEU A 81 -15.90 -2.25 -17.08
N ALA A 82 -15.93 -1.69 -15.87
CA ALA A 82 -17.17 -1.44 -15.12
C ALA A 82 -17.57 0.04 -15.08
N GLN A 83 -16.92 0.91 -15.87
CA GLN A 83 -17.22 2.34 -15.92
C GLN A 83 -18.61 2.60 -16.50
N ASP A 84 -19.30 3.60 -15.94
CA ASP A 84 -20.64 4.06 -16.37
C ASP A 84 -21.74 2.98 -16.32
N THR A 85 -21.50 1.90 -15.63
CA THR A 85 -22.48 0.81 -15.44
C THR A 85 -23.32 1.08 -14.18
N LYS A 86 -24.66 1.10 -14.31
CA LYS A 86 -25.54 1.08 -13.15
C LYS A 86 -25.28 -0.17 -12.32
N HIS A 87 -25.23 0.00 -10.97
CA HIS A 87 -24.92 -1.10 -10.07
C HIS A 87 -23.63 -1.84 -10.48
N TRP A 88 -22.59 -1.07 -10.66
CA TRP A 88 -21.29 -1.51 -11.18
C TRP A 88 -20.71 -2.72 -10.45
N MET A 89 -20.98 -2.87 -9.15
CA MET A 89 -20.57 -4.07 -8.38
C MET A 89 -21.27 -5.33 -8.90
N MET A 90 -22.57 -5.25 -9.18
CA MET A 90 -23.37 -6.42 -9.62
C MET A 90 -23.12 -6.79 -11.08
N TYR A 91 -23.10 -5.78 -11.96
CA TYR A 91 -23.12 -6.00 -13.42
C TYR A 91 -21.79 -5.72 -14.11
N GLY A 92 -20.84 -5.15 -13.40
CA GLY A 92 -19.50 -4.86 -13.87
C GLY A 92 -18.47 -5.72 -13.13
N MET A 93 -18.10 -5.32 -11.92
CA MET A 93 -16.98 -5.94 -11.19
C MET A 93 -17.19 -7.41 -10.85
N GLY A 94 -18.36 -7.79 -10.30
CA GLY A 94 -18.61 -9.16 -9.87
C GLY A 94 -18.38 -10.20 -10.97
N PRO A 95 -19.01 -10.05 -12.17
CA PRO A 95 -18.78 -10.98 -13.28
C PRO A 95 -17.33 -11.03 -13.79
N PHE A 96 -16.57 -9.93 -13.68
CA PHE A 96 -15.15 -9.93 -14.07
C PHE A 96 -14.29 -10.59 -13.02
N ASP A 97 -14.54 -10.31 -11.73
CA ASP A 97 -13.84 -10.93 -10.61
C ASP A 97 -13.99 -12.45 -10.62
N ASP A 98 -15.21 -12.93 -10.83
CA ASP A 98 -15.51 -14.38 -10.98
C ASP A 98 -14.83 -15.03 -12.21
N ALA A 99 -14.50 -14.25 -13.23
CA ALA A 99 -13.87 -14.73 -14.45
C ALA A 99 -12.34 -14.69 -14.41
N LEU A 100 -11.73 -13.97 -13.48
CA LEU A 100 -10.29 -13.86 -13.36
C LEU A 100 -9.65 -15.18 -12.88
N SER A 101 -8.62 -15.59 -13.57
CA SER A 101 -7.74 -16.64 -13.07
C SER A 101 -6.74 -16.06 -12.07
N ARG A 102 -6.29 -16.89 -11.14
CA ARG A 102 -5.21 -16.53 -10.18
C ARG A 102 -3.99 -15.90 -10.85
N LYS A 103 -3.65 -16.34 -12.05
CA LYS A 103 -2.52 -15.78 -12.81
C LYS A 103 -2.79 -14.37 -13.29
N GLU A 104 -4.00 -14.07 -13.69
CA GLU A 104 -4.41 -12.73 -14.14
C GLU A 104 -4.47 -11.76 -12.97
N GLU A 105 -4.99 -12.17 -11.82
CA GLU A 105 -4.94 -11.38 -10.58
C GLU A 105 -3.49 -11.00 -10.21
N ILE A 106 -2.56 -11.97 -10.23
CA ILE A 106 -1.14 -11.72 -9.95
C ILE A 106 -0.51 -10.74 -10.96
N ILE A 107 -0.86 -10.86 -12.23
CA ILE A 107 -0.36 -9.94 -13.27
C ILE A 107 -0.95 -8.53 -13.05
N GLY A 108 -2.25 -8.44 -12.80
CA GLY A 108 -2.95 -7.17 -12.51
C GLY A 108 -2.32 -6.45 -11.32
N SER A 109 -2.12 -7.16 -10.22
CA SER A 109 -1.47 -6.62 -9.02
C SER A 109 -0.08 -6.06 -9.35
N LYS A 110 0.77 -6.82 -10.02
CA LYS A 110 2.13 -6.36 -10.37
C LYS A 110 2.12 -5.12 -11.27
N VAL A 111 1.20 -5.04 -12.22
CA VAL A 111 1.05 -3.87 -13.10
C VAL A 111 0.67 -2.64 -12.28
N CYS A 112 -0.32 -2.75 -11.38
CA CYS A 112 -0.73 -1.64 -10.51
C CYS A 112 0.43 -1.11 -9.68
N TYR A 113 1.19 -1.99 -9.02
CA TYR A 113 2.37 -1.57 -8.25
C TYR A 113 3.43 -0.87 -9.09
N VAL A 114 3.73 -1.40 -10.27
CA VAL A 114 4.75 -0.79 -11.17
C VAL A 114 4.29 0.57 -11.67
N GLU A 115 3.03 0.72 -12.07
CA GLU A 115 2.49 2.00 -12.53
C GLU A 115 2.49 3.03 -11.41
N ALA A 116 2.00 2.67 -10.22
CA ALA A 116 1.97 3.57 -9.07
C ALA A 116 3.39 3.98 -8.63
N LEU A 117 4.35 3.04 -8.60
CA LEU A 117 5.75 3.35 -8.32
C LEU A 117 6.34 4.34 -9.34
N ARG A 118 6.04 4.15 -10.63
CA ARG A 118 6.47 5.09 -11.69
C ARG A 118 5.80 6.46 -11.57
N ALA A 119 4.63 6.55 -10.96
CA ALA A 119 3.95 7.80 -10.65
C ALA A 119 4.42 8.46 -9.34
N GLY A 120 5.34 7.82 -8.60
CA GLY A 120 5.93 8.35 -7.37
C GLY A 120 5.36 7.80 -6.06
N THR A 121 4.46 6.82 -6.11
CA THR A 121 3.96 6.14 -4.92
C THR A 121 5.00 5.16 -4.39
N THR A 122 5.33 5.24 -3.11
CA THR A 122 6.35 4.39 -2.46
C THR A 122 5.81 3.59 -1.30
N THR A 123 4.58 3.88 -0.85
CA THR A 123 3.89 3.18 0.23
C THR A 123 2.46 2.87 -0.17
N PHE A 124 2.01 1.65 0.08
CA PHE A 124 0.76 1.11 -0.43
C PHE A 124 -0.09 0.52 0.69
N GLY A 125 -1.38 0.84 0.70
CA GLY A 125 -2.41 0.15 1.49
C GLY A 125 -3.23 -0.74 0.58
N ASP A 126 -3.00 -2.05 0.58
CA ASP A 126 -3.59 -2.96 -0.39
C ASP A 126 -4.39 -4.08 0.29
N SER A 127 -5.67 -4.17 -0.07
CA SER A 127 -6.59 -5.21 0.37
C SER A 127 -6.93 -6.08 -0.83
N ASN A 128 -6.57 -7.37 -0.80
CA ASN A 128 -6.75 -8.26 -1.94
C ASN A 128 -6.92 -9.74 -1.54
N VAL A 129 -7.25 -10.57 -2.53
CA VAL A 129 -7.43 -12.02 -2.37
C VAL A 129 -6.15 -12.82 -2.59
N ILE A 130 -5.08 -12.17 -3.07
CA ILE A 130 -3.77 -12.77 -3.35
C ILE A 130 -2.62 -12.16 -2.50
N PRO A 131 -2.82 -11.93 -1.19
CA PRO A 131 -1.87 -11.15 -0.39
C PRO A 131 -0.49 -11.80 -0.30
N GLU A 132 -0.38 -13.12 -0.43
CA GLU A 132 0.89 -13.85 -0.38
C GLU A 132 1.80 -13.48 -1.56
N GLU A 133 1.27 -13.52 -2.79
CA GLU A 133 2.03 -13.17 -4.00
C GLU A 133 2.32 -11.68 -4.06
N THR A 134 1.40 -10.88 -3.54
CA THR A 134 1.59 -9.43 -3.41
C THR A 134 2.74 -9.11 -2.44
N ALA A 135 2.77 -9.74 -1.26
CA ALA A 135 3.85 -9.55 -0.28
C ALA A 135 5.22 -9.97 -0.85
N GLN A 136 5.29 -11.10 -1.54
CA GLN A 136 6.52 -11.54 -2.23
C GLN A 136 6.97 -10.52 -3.29
N PHE A 137 6.04 -9.94 -4.03
CA PHE A 137 6.36 -8.93 -5.04
C PHE A 137 6.81 -7.61 -4.41
N VAL A 138 6.11 -7.13 -3.38
CA VAL A 138 6.47 -5.95 -2.57
C VAL A 138 7.88 -6.09 -2.01
N GLN A 139 8.19 -7.24 -1.41
CA GLN A 139 9.54 -7.53 -0.91
C GLN A 139 10.59 -7.42 -2.02
N LYS A 140 10.30 -7.98 -3.20
CA LYS A 140 11.21 -7.99 -4.35
C LYS A 140 11.48 -6.61 -4.92
N ILE A 141 10.44 -5.77 -5.07
CA ILE A 141 10.59 -4.42 -5.66
C ILE A 141 11.04 -3.36 -4.67
N GLY A 142 11.01 -3.65 -3.37
CA GLY A 142 11.59 -2.81 -2.33
C GLY A 142 10.70 -1.66 -1.84
N VAL A 143 9.42 -1.64 -2.18
CA VAL A 143 8.46 -0.64 -1.69
C VAL A 143 7.97 -0.97 -0.27
N ARG A 144 7.25 -0.05 0.35
CA ARG A 144 6.53 -0.26 1.63
C ARG A 144 5.09 -0.62 1.35
N ALA A 145 4.53 -1.53 2.12
CA ALA A 145 3.12 -1.85 2.02
C ALA A 145 2.50 -2.24 3.37
N CYS A 146 1.26 -1.82 3.57
CA CYS A 146 0.34 -2.36 4.55
C CYS A 146 -0.64 -3.25 3.80
N LEU A 147 -0.58 -4.56 4.03
CA LEU A 147 -1.34 -5.56 3.29
C LEU A 147 -2.40 -6.20 4.16
N THR A 148 -3.52 -6.58 3.56
CA THR A 148 -4.51 -7.42 4.23
C THR A 148 -5.10 -8.43 3.27
N LYS A 149 -5.43 -9.61 3.79
CA LYS A 149 -6.43 -10.47 3.16
C LYS A 149 -7.80 -10.02 3.64
N GLU A 150 -8.75 -9.86 2.74
CA GLU A 150 -10.09 -9.41 3.09
C GLU A 150 -10.75 -10.32 4.13
N ILE A 151 -11.34 -9.71 5.16
CA ILE A 151 -12.11 -10.39 6.19
C ILE A 151 -13.59 -10.10 5.93
N ARG A 152 -14.38 -11.15 5.83
CA ARG A 152 -15.85 -11.05 5.67
C ARG A 152 -16.55 -12.31 6.18
N ASP A 153 -17.77 -12.15 6.59
CA ASP A 153 -18.70 -13.24 6.89
C ASP A 153 -20.03 -13.16 6.12
N ALA A 154 -20.23 -12.12 5.29
CA ALA A 154 -21.32 -12.09 4.32
C ALA A 154 -21.08 -13.09 3.19
N LYS A 155 -22.09 -13.87 2.85
CA LYS A 155 -22.01 -14.87 1.76
C LYS A 155 -21.73 -14.23 0.42
N TYR A 156 -20.96 -14.93 -0.41
CA TYR A 156 -20.72 -14.52 -1.80
C TYR A 156 -21.95 -14.79 -2.65
N LYS A 157 -22.76 -13.76 -2.86
CA LYS A 157 -23.87 -13.78 -3.82
C LYS A 157 -24.17 -12.35 -4.27
N ILE A 158 -24.88 -12.24 -5.37
CA ILE A 158 -25.45 -10.96 -5.81
C ILE A 158 -26.69 -10.69 -4.98
N TYR A 159 -26.67 -9.63 -4.18
CA TYR A 159 -27.81 -9.18 -3.37
C TYR A 159 -28.67 -8.20 -4.16
N ALA A 160 -29.99 -8.38 -4.12
CA ALA A 160 -30.90 -7.43 -4.72
C ALA A 160 -30.93 -6.10 -3.95
N PRO A 161 -31.28 -4.97 -4.59
CA PRO A 161 -31.44 -3.71 -3.87
C PRO A 161 -32.42 -3.82 -2.71
N GLY A 162 -31.94 -3.53 -1.48
CA GLY A 162 -32.71 -3.64 -0.24
C GLY A 162 -32.74 -5.05 0.39
N GLU A 163 -32.10 -6.03 -0.23
CA GLU A 163 -31.89 -7.35 0.38
C GLU A 163 -30.82 -7.25 1.48
N LEU A 164 -31.10 -7.87 2.63
CA LEU A 164 -30.13 -7.92 3.73
C LEU A 164 -29.04 -8.98 3.44
N TYR A 165 -27.84 -8.69 3.87
CA TYR A 165 -26.74 -9.65 3.77
C TYR A 165 -27.00 -10.88 4.65
N GLU A 166 -26.69 -12.05 4.12
CA GLU A 166 -26.68 -13.30 4.84
C GLU A 166 -25.26 -13.57 5.36
N PHE A 167 -25.14 -13.76 6.67
CA PHE A 167 -23.86 -14.03 7.31
C PHE A 167 -23.68 -15.54 7.55
N ASP A 168 -22.42 -15.98 7.44
CA ASP A 168 -21.98 -17.36 7.64
C ASP A 168 -20.80 -17.35 8.61
N GLU A 169 -21.02 -17.86 9.83
CA GLU A 169 -20.02 -17.85 10.90
C GLU A 169 -18.80 -18.70 10.57
N GLU A 170 -18.97 -19.81 9.85
CA GLU A 170 -17.87 -20.71 9.47
C GLU A 170 -16.98 -20.05 8.43
N MET A 171 -17.57 -19.40 7.44
CA MET A 171 -16.86 -18.61 6.44
C MET A 171 -16.14 -17.44 7.12
N GLY A 172 -16.78 -16.74 8.03
CA GLY A 172 -16.19 -15.64 8.79
C GLY A 172 -15.00 -16.09 9.63
N ALA A 173 -15.12 -17.17 10.34
CA ALA A 173 -14.03 -17.72 11.16
C ALA A 173 -12.83 -18.12 10.27
N ARG A 174 -13.09 -18.68 9.09
CA ARG A 174 -12.05 -19.04 8.10
C ARG A 174 -11.36 -17.80 7.56
N SER A 175 -12.10 -16.78 7.07
CA SER A 175 -11.51 -15.57 6.50
C SER A 175 -10.65 -14.81 7.51
N LEU A 176 -11.10 -14.73 8.76
CA LEU A 176 -10.34 -14.14 9.87
C LEU A 176 -9.07 -14.97 10.19
N GLY A 177 -9.19 -16.29 10.20
CA GLY A 177 -8.07 -17.22 10.42
C GLY A 177 -7.00 -17.08 9.34
N GLU A 178 -7.40 -17.01 8.08
CA GLU A 178 -6.49 -16.82 6.94
C GLU A 178 -5.75 -15.47 6.99
N ASN A 179 -6.44 -14.39 7.42
CA ASN A 179 -5.80 -13.09 7.64
C ASN A 179 -4.80 -13.14 8.81
N LEU A 180 -5.15 -13.80 9.91
CA LEU A 180 -4.26 -13.97 11.06
C LEU A 180 -3.02 -14.80 10.70
N ASP A 181 -3.18 -15.85 9.90
CA ASP A 181 -2.06 -16.64 9.38
C ASP A 181 -1.16 -15.81 8.46
N PHE A 182 -1.74 -14.96 7.64
CA PHE A 182 -1.01 -14.02 6.80
C PHE A 182 -0.24 -13.00 7.65
N PHE A 183 -0.87 -12.43 8.68
CA PHE A 183 -0.23 -11.55 9.66
C PHE A 183 1.00 -12.22 10.29
N ASN A 184 0.83 -13.44 10.82
CA ASN A 184 1.93 -14.15 11.48
C ASN A 184 3.12 -14.46 10.55
N ARG A 185 2.89 -14.56 9.23
CA ARG A 185 3.95 -14.81 8.25
C ARG A 185 4.64 -13.53 7.78
N TRP A 186 3.91 -12.45 7.60
CA TRP A 186 4.39 -11.29 6.83
C TRP A 186 4.56 -10.00 7.62
N ASP A 187 3.91 -9.83 8.77
CA ASP A 187 4.08 -8.59 9.53
C ASP A 187 5.53 -8.39 9.96
N GLY A 188 6.05 -7.19 9.76
CA GLY A 188 7.43 -6.80 10.03
C GLY A 188 8.48 -7.38 9.06
N LYS A 189 8.09 -8.11 8.01
CA LYS A 189 9.04 -8.66 7.01
C LYS A 189 9.62 -7.58 6.10
N ALA A 190 10.61 -7.99 5.29
CA ALA A 190 11.34 -7.11 4.36
C ALA A 190 11.96 -5.88 5.07
N ASP A 191 12.63 -6.12 6.20
CA ASP A 191 13.24 -5.07 7.03
C ASP A 191 12.24 -4.01 7.52
N GLY A 192 11.05 -4.46 7.94
CA GLY A 192 9.97 -3.59 8.43
C GLY A 192 9.23 -2.82 7.34
N ARG A 193 9.39 -3.19 6.06
CA ARG A 193 8.67 -2.53 4.95
C ARG A 193 7.29 -3.13 4.67
N ILE A 194 7.01 -4.33 5.16
CA ILE A 194 5.71 -4.96 5.04
C ILE A 194 5.06 -5.01 6.42
N HIS A 195 3.88 -4.44 6.52
CA HIS A 195 2.98 -4.58 7.66
C HIS A 195 1.68 -5.24 7.20
N VAL A 196 1.03 -5.91 8.13
CA VAL A 196 -0.26 -6.55 7.87
C VAL A 196 -1.31 -5.96 8.81
N PHE A 197 -2.46 -5.64 8.28
CA PHE A 197 -3.58 -5.17 9.07
C PHE A 197 -4.79 -6.11 8.97
N PHE A 198 -5.71 -6.00 9.92
CA PHE A 198 -6.96 -6.75 9.91
C PHE A 198 -8.01 -5.91 9.18
N GLY A 199 -8.24 -6.22 7.89
CA GLY A 199 -9.09 -5.45 6.99
C GLY A 199 -10.44 -6.08 6.75
N PRO A 200 -11.52 -5.67 7.48
CA PRO A 200 -12.87 -6.03 7.08
C PRO A 200 -13.18 -5.42 5.71
N GLN A 201 -13.76 -6.19 4.81
CA GLN A 201 -14.04 -5.77 3.43
C GLN A 201 -14.99 -4.55 3.40
N GLY A 202 -15.88 -4.44 4.37
CA GLY A 202 -16.81 -3.34 4.55
C GLY A 202 -17.68 -3.58 5.76
N ALA A 203 -18.24 -2.52 6.32
CA ALA A 203 -19.14 -2.62 7.47
C ALA A 203 -20.42 -3.40 7.15
N ASP A 204 -20.82 -3.47 5.90
CA ASP A 204 -21.98 -4.20 5.40
C ASP A 204 -21.66 -5.66 5.05
N PHE A 205 -20.41 -6.00 4.72
CA PHE A 205 -19.97 -7.38 4.48
C PHE A 205 -19.49 -8.11 5.74
N CYS A 206 -19.53 -7.46 6.88
CA CYS A 206 -19.17 -8.04 8.17
C CYS A 206 -20.30 -7.88 9.19
N SER A 207 -20.66 -8.97 9.85
CA SER A 207 -21.59 -8.90 10.99
C SER A 207 -21.00 -8.06 12.13
N PRO A 208 -21.84 -7.47 13.01
CA PRO A 208 -21.36 -6.76 14.20
C PRO A 208 -20.44 -7.62 15.08
N GLY A 209 -20.70 -8.92 15.17
CA GLY A 209 -19.84 -9.87 15.89
C GLY A 209 -18.45 -9.98 15.28
N MET A 210 -18.37 -10.06 13.94
CA MET A 210 -17.11 -10.09 13.21
C MET A 210 -16.32 -8.80 13.38
N LEU A 211 -16.97 -7.64 13.23
CA LEU A 211 -16.31 -6.33 13.42
C LEU A 211 -15.71 -6.19 14.83
N ASN A 212 -16.45 -6.59 15.87
CA ASN A 212 -15.95 -6.58 17.24
C ASN A 212 -14.73 -7.49 17.41
N ARG A 213 -14.74 -8.67 16.79
CA ARG A 213 -13.63 -9.61 16.87
C ARG A 213 -12.40 -9.09 16.14
N VAL A 214 -12.55 -8.47 14.98
CA VAL A 214 -11.47 -7.79 14.25
C VAL A 214 -10.87 -6.68 15.11
N GLN A 215 -11.71 -5.83 15.73
CA GLN A 215 -11.25 -4.75 16.61
C GLN A 215 -10.45 -5.27 17.80
N GLN A 216 -10.90 -6.37 18.44
CA GLN A 216 -10.17 -7.00 19.54
C GLN A 216 -8.79 -7.47 19.10
N LEU A 217 -8.71 -8.20 17.99
CA LEU A 217 -7.44 -8.68 17.43
C LEU A 217 -6.47 -7.54 17.07
N ALA A 218 -6.98 -6.47 16.46
CA ALA A 218 -6.19 -5.30 16.12
C ALA A 218 -5.65 -4.54 17.35
N THR A 219 -6.29 -4.72 18.52
CA THR A 219 -5.83 -4.13 19.79
C THR A 219 -4.79 -5.01 20.49
N GLU A 220 -4.87 -6.32 20.29
CA GLU A 220 -3.97 -7.31 20.91
C GLU A 220 -2.63 -7.45 20.17
N LYS A 221 -2.57 -7.07 18.91
CA LYS A 221 -1.40 -7.24 18.02
C LYS A 221 -0.70 -5.92 17.74
#